data_5be781ec3a2a291a8bfaf90983c03c72
#
_entry.id   5be781ec3a2a291a8bfaf90983c03c72
#
_cell.length_a   1.000
_cell.length_b   1.000
_cell.length_c   1.000
_cell.angle_alpha   90.00
_cell.angle_beta   90.00
_cell.angle_gamma   90.00
#
_symmetry.space_group_name_H-M   'P 1'
#
loop_
_entity.id
_entity.type
_entity.pdbx_description
1 polymer ?
#
loop_
_entity_poly.entity_id
_entity_poly.type
_entity_poly.pdbx_seq_one_letter_code
_entity_poly.pdbx_strand_id
1 'polypeptide(L)'
;MKSKGSMSTYLAPLKESTILAMSNLLSANVDAGLKYSLSMGYHDDPQMRTAFMKVLTNILNQGTEFETLAETVMTDRYEKVVDMFVGMDLNIALSLCDVCPASDIEDAANALLACFASRGKTLDLLKAVIRKEVENTDSETELLRRTSIATRLLSVFARHNGADYVRSVLQPVFTKLAEKPPEERTFELDSSKVGSGEDVSRNKQNVINATEMFLNAICESANEAPRSFREVCHCILTSVRERYPEAMYTAVGAFIFLRFFCPAIVSPESEGLIKINTVISREMKRGHLIATKVIQNLANNVLFGAKETYMIVLNDFLTNNIYKVTNFLREISEVPPPATTVLPDGRTIVEDVRPEVRPMEQKDYNCLHRVLFDNMERISREIAARRIRQHLDPERAAAYKQGFDKFSNLMAQLGRPPETTKPEFNGLRSYTFAAANQL
;
A
#
# COMPACT_ATOMS: atom_id res chain seq x y z
N MET A 1 -80.02 -3.72 20.78
CA MET A 1 -78.63 -3.27 20.85
C MET A 1 -77.67 -4.42 20.66
N LYS A 2 -77.40 -4.85 19.46
CA LYS A 2 -76.31 -5.81 19.08
C LYS A 2 -76.08 -5.65 17.59
N SER A 3 -75.21 -4.75 17.14
CA SER A 3 -74.61 -4.81 15.80
C SER A 3 -73.46 -3.84 15.53
N LYS A 4 -72.95 -3.07 16.53
CA LYS A 4 -71.84 -2.16 16.33
C LYS A 4 -70.45 -2.75 16.56
N GLY A 5 -70.30 -3.96 17.16
CA GLY A 5 -69.02 -4.57 17.43
C GLY A 5 -68.41 -5.38 16.26
N SER A 6 -69.27 -5.87 15.36
CA SER A 6 -68.83 -6.76 14.26
C SER A 6 -68.20 -5.99 13.08
N MET A 7 -68.67 -4.77 12.79
CA MET A 7 -68.17 -4.00 11.65
C MET A 7 -66.81 -3.36 11.89
N SER A 8 -66.48 -3.04 13.15
CA SER A 8 -65.17 -2.47 13.53
C SER A 8 -64.03 -3.48 13.40
N THR A 9 -64.31 -4.77 13.64
CA THR A 9 -63.30 -5.83 13.60
C THR A 9 -62.85 -6.22 12.18
N TYR A 10 -63.72 -6.02 11.18
CA TYR A 10 -63.39 -6.26 9.76
C TYR A 10 -62.72 -5.05 9.09
N LEU A 11 -62.99 -3.82 9.57
CA LEU A 11 -62.43 -2.59 8.98
C LEU A 11 -60.98 -2.35 9.31
N ALA A 12 -60.49 -2.84 10.45
CA ALA A 12 -59.08 -2.64 10.84
C ALA A 12 -58.09 -3.40 9.92
N PRO A 13 -58.25 -4.71 9.63
CA PRO A 13 -57.39 -5.41 8.68
C PRO A 13 -57.46 -4.86 7.26
N LEU A 14 -58.65 -4.41 6.82
CA LEU A 14 -58.81 -3.78 5.51
C LEU A 14 -58.05 -2.44 5.42
N LYS A 15 -58.09 -1.65 6.48
CA LYS A 15 -57.34 -0.40 6.57
C LYS A 15 -55.82 -0.64 6.51
N GLU A 16 -55.29 -1.61 7.23
CA GLU A 16 -53.86 -1.98 7.21
C GLU A 16 -53.45 -2.48 5.85
N SER A 17 -54.21 -3.39 5.24
CA SER A 17 -53.93 -3.88 3.89
C SER A 17 -53.97 -2.77 2.84
N THR A 18 -54.85 -1.81 2.98
CA THR A 18 -54.92 -0.64 2.09
C THR A 18 -53.70 0.30 2.27
N ILE A 19 -53.27 0.55 3.51
CA ILE A 19 -52.04 1.34 3.79
C ILE A 19 -50.82 0.66 3.19
N LEU A 20 -50.69 -0.65 3.35
CA LEU A 20 -49.57 -1.40 2.78
C LEU A 20 -49.60 -1.39 1.25
N ALA A 21 -50.72 -1.61 0.63
CA ALA A 21 -50.88 -1.55 -0.82
C ALA A 21 -50.56 -0.15 -1.38
N MET A 22 -51.06 0.89 -0.72
CA MET A 22 -50.70 2.28 -1.07
C MET A 22 -49.22 2.56 -0.90
N SER A 23 -48.59 2.09 0.19
CA SER A 23 -47.13 2.26 0.42
C SER A 23 -46.33 1.62 -0.69
N ASN A 24 -46.64 0.39 -1.09
CA ASN A 24 -45.96 -0.32 -2.16
C ASN A 24 -46.15 0.34 -3.54
N LEU A 25 -47.36 0.82 -3.81
CA LEU A 25 -47.66 1.53 -5.07
C LEU A 25 -46.89 2.85 -5.19
N LEU A 26 -46.89 3.64 -4.12
CA LEU A 26 -46.20 4.95 -4.10
C LEU A 26 -44.69 4.83 -4.03
N SER A 27 -44.14 3.79 -3.40
CA SER A 27 -42.70 3.53 -3.40
C SER A 27 -42.16 3.08 -4.76
N ALA A 28 -42.99 2.54 -5.65
CA ALA A 28 -42.60 2.21 -7.03
C ALA A 28 -42.23 3.46 -7.87
N ASN A 29 -42.79 4.63 -7.54
CA ASN A 29 -42.43 5.91 -8.12
C ASN A 29 -42.69 7.05 -7.10
N VAL A 30 -41.70 7.26 -6.23
CA VAL A 30 -41.83 8.16 -5.08
C VAL A 30 -42.16 9.60 -5.48
N ASP A 31 -41.51 10.14 -6.50
CA ASP A 31 -41.69 11.51 -6.94
C ASP A 31 -43.13 11.78 -7.45
N ALA A 32 -43.61 10.89 -8.31
CA ALA A 32 -44.98 11.00 -8.82
C ALA A 32 -46.00 10.72 -7.70
N GLY A 33 -45.76 9.68 -6.89
CA GLY A 33 -46.63 9.29 -5.79
C GLY A 33 -46.80 10.39 -4.76
N LEU A 34 -45.72 11.01 -4.30
CA LEU A 34 -45.79 12.14 -3.35
C LEU A 34 -46.48 13.33 -3.94
N LYS A 35 -46.19 13.70 -5.19
CA LYS A 35 -46.84 14.86 -5.85
C LYS A 35 -48.35 14.79 -5.81
N TYR A 36 -48.92 13.61 -6.02
CA TYR A 36 -50.39 13.43 -6.05
C TYR A 36 -51.01 13.17 -4.67
N SER A 37 -50.24 12.67 -3.70
CA SER A 37 -50.75 12.29 -2.38
C SER A 37 -50.52 13.31 -1.27
N LEU A 38 -49.68 14.34 -1.47
CA LEU A 38 -49.37 15.35 -0.46
C LEU A 38 -50.62 16.06 0.10
N SER A 39 -51.67 16.24 -0.71
CA SER A 39 -52.93 16.82 -0.27
C SER A 39 -53.66 16.01 0.83
N MET A 40 -53.38 14.70 0.90
CA MET A 40 -53.94 13.83 1.94
C MET A 40 -53.38 14.14 3.33
N GLY A 41 -52.17 14.68 3.41
CA GLY A 41 -51.55 15.14 4.66
C GLY A 41 -52.25 16.38 5.29
N TYR A 42 -53.05 17.11 4.49
CA TYR A 42 -53.81 18.29 4.90
C TYR A 42 -55.34 18.05 4.86
N HIS A 43 -55.76 16.80 4.72
CA HIS A 43 -57.16 16.44 4.67
C HIS A 43 -57.89 16.79 5.98
N ASP A 44 -59.15 17.22 5.94
CA ASP A 44 -59.92 17.66 7.12
C ASP A 44 -60.13 16.48 8.11
N ASP A 45 -60.30 15.26 7.61
CA ASP A 45 -60.44 14.07 8.46
C ASP A 45 -59.11 13.67 9.10
N PRO A 46 -59.01 13.67 10.45
CA PRO A 46 -57.79 13.22 11.16
C PRO A 46 -57.37 11.78 10.87
N GLN A 47 -58.32 10.90 10.53
CA GLN A 47 -58.00 9.49 10.22
C GLN A 47 -57.31 9.38 8.85
N MET A 48 -57.65 10.20 7.90
CA MET A 48 -57.00 10.27 6.59
C MET A 48 -55.57 10.81 6.74
N ARG A 49 -55.36 11.86 7.51
CA ARG A 49 -54.00 12.36 7.80
C ARG A 49 -53.11 11.30 8.46
N THR A 50 -53.68 10.61 9.47
CA THR A 50 -52.92 9.55 10.16
C THR A 50 -52.59 8.37 9.22
N ALA A 51 -53.52 7.98 8.33
CA ALA A 51 -53.28 6.93 7.34
C ALA A 51 -52.18 7.36 6.34
N PHE A 52 -52.23 8.60 5.85
CA PHE A 52 -51.21 9.13 4.97
C PHE A 52 -49.81 9.16 5.64
N MET A 53 -49.74 9.63 6.90
CA MET A 53 -48.46 9.62 7.66
C MET A 53 -47.88 8.22 7.82
N LYS A 54 -48.71 7.19 8.02
CA LYS A 54 -48.26 5.81 8.04
C LYS A 54 -47.75 5.35 6.67
N VAL A 55 -48.42 5.69 5.59
CA VAL A 55 -47.96 5.40 4.22
C VAL A 55 -46.60 6.07 3.98
N LEU A 56 -46.46 7.34 4.33
CA LEU A 56 -45.20 8.09 4.18
C LEU A 56 -44.07 7.46 4.99
N THR A 57 -44.35 7.07 6.25
CA THR A 57 -43.36 6.36 7.10
C THR A 57 -42.92 5.04 6.48
N ASN A 58 -43.87 4.27 5.93
CA ASN A 58 -43.54 3.01 5.27
C ASN A 58 -42.68 3.22 4.00
N ILE A 59 -42.98 4.24 3.20
CA ILE A 59 -42.17 4.60 2.02
C ILE A 59 -40.73 4.94 2.42
N LEU A 60 -40.56 5.76 3.46
CA LEU A 60 -39.23 6.13 3.97
C LEU A 60 -38.47 4.92 4.49
N ASN A 61 -39.14 4.03 5.24
CA ASN A 61 -38.51 2.80 5.74
C ASN A 61 -38.12 1.85 4.60
N GLN A 62 -38.97 1.69 3.59
CA GLN A 62 -38.65 0.89 2.40
C GLN A 62 -37.44 1.48 1.63
N GLY A 63 -37.37 2.79 1.49
CA GLY A 63 -36.21 3.46 0.88
C GLY A 63 -34.92 3.10 1.62
N THR A 64 -34.92 3.16 2.95
CA THR A 64 -33.78 2.80 3.78
C THR A 64 -33.40 1.30 3.62
N GLU A 65 -34.39 0.42 3.57
CA GLU A 65 -34.15 -1.03 3.33
C GLU A 65 -33.56 -1.29 1.94
N PHE A 66 -34.03 -0.58 0.90
CA PHE A 66 -33.48 -0.69 -0.45
C PHE A 66 -32.04 -0.16 -0.53
N GLU A 67 -31.73 0.95 0.13
CA GLU A 67 -30.36 1.48 0.21
C GLU A 67 -29.43 0.47 0.89
N THR A 68 -29.83 -0.08 2.04
CA THR A 68 -29.06 -1.11 2.76
C THR A 68 -28.85 -2.36 1.90
N LEU A 69 -29.88 -2.80 1.19
CA LEU A 69 -29.79 -3.95 0.28
C LEU A 69 -28.85 -3.64 -0.90
N ALA A 70 -28.93 -2.46 -1.48
CA ALA A 70 -28.06 -2.05 -2.57
C ALA A 70 -26.59 -2.00 -2.12
N GLU A 71 -26.29 -1.46 -0.94
CA GLU A 71 -24.96 -1.47 -0.33
C GLU A 71 -24.44 -2.89 -0.11
N THR A 72 -25.30 -3.79 0.42
CA THR A 72 -24.95 -5.20 0.64
C THR A 72 -24.62 -5.90 -0.67
N VAL A 73 -25.42 -5.68 -1.72
CA VAL A 73 -25.18 -6.26 -3.06
C VAL A 73 -23.89 -5.71 -3.68
N MET A 74 -23.62 -4.43 -3.51
CA MET A 74 -22.38 -3.83 -4.02
C MET A 74 -21.15 -4.37 -3.29
N THR A 75 -21.23 -4.50 -1.96
CA THR A 75 -20.15 -5.09 -1.15
C THR A 75 -19.87 -6.53 -1.59
N ASP A 76 -20.91 -7.37 -1.78
CA ASP A 76 -20.77 -8.76 -2.27
C ASP A 76 -20.10 -8.79 -3.67
N ARG A 77 -20.45 -7.86 -4.56
CA ARG A 77 -19.82 -7.76 -5.88
C ARG A 77 -18.34 -7.38 -5.78
N TYR A 78 -17.99 -6.43 -4.92
CA TYR A 78 -16.60 -6.05 -4.68
C TYR A 78 -15.80 -7.24 -4.14
N GLU A 79 -16.34 -7.96 -3.16
CA GLU A 79 -15.69 -9.15 -2.60
C GLU A 79 -15.44 -10.22 -3.66
N LYS A 80 -16.41 -10.48 -4.54
CA LYS A 80 -16.25 -11.42 -5.67
C LYS A 80 -15.20 -10.96 -6.68
N VAL A 81 -15.11 -9.66 -6.97
CA VAL A 81 -14.06 -9.11 -7.82
C VAL A 81 -12.69 -9.33 -7.18
N VAL A 82 -12.55 -9.03 -5.88
CA VAL A 82 -11.30 -9.25 -5.13
C VAL A 82 -10.92 -10.74 -5.14
N ASP A 83 -11.85 -11.64 -4.85
CA ASP A 83 -11.60 -13.09 -4.85
C ASP A 83 -11.10 -13.58 -6.20
N MET A 84 -11.73 -13.15 -7.29
CA MET A 84 -11.30 -13.52 -8.64
C MET A 84 -9.96 -12.88 -9.00
N PHE A 85 -9.76 -11.62 -8.65
CA PHE A 85 -8.53 -10.89 -8.95
C PHE A 85 -7.30 -11.52 -8.27
N VAL A 86 -7.46 -11.94 -7.01
CA VAL A 86 -6.41 -12.61 -6.24
C VAL A 86 -6.25 -14.08 -6.64
N GLY A 87 -7.37 -14.75 -7.01
CA GLY A 87 -7.42 -16.21 -7.20
C GLY A 87 -7.01 -16.73 -8.58
N MET A 88 -6.84 -15.87 -9.59
CA MET A 88 -6.54 -16.27 -10.98
C MET A 88 -5.05 -16.43 -11.27
N ASP A 89 -4.32 -17.17 -10.47
CA ASP A 89 -2.86 -17.41 -10.63
C ASP A 89 -2.07 -16.12 -10.89
N LEU A 90 -2.49 -15.01 -10.29
CA LEU A 90 -1.91 -13.68 -10.44
C LEU A 90 -1.97 -13.09 -11.88
N ASN A 91 -2.59 -13.77 -12.84
CA ASN A 91 -2.54 -13.34 -14.25
C ASN A 91 -3.11 -11.94 -14.49
N ILE A 92 -4.25 -11.61 -13.85
CA ILE A 92 -4.84 -10.27 -14.00
C ILE A 92 -3.94 -9.23 -13.32
N ALA A 93 -3.47 -9.52 -12.11
CA ALA A 93 -2.59 -8.61 -11.36
C ALA A 93 -1.26 -8.35 -12.10
N LEU A 94 -0.61 -9.40 -12.60
CA LEU A 94 0.62 -9.25 -13.36
C LEU A 94 0.39 -8.57 -14.73
N SER A 95 -0.77 -8.77 -15.35
CA SER A 95 -1.11 -8.05 -16.59
C SER A 95 -1.37 -6.57 -16.31
N LEU A 96 -2.03 -6.23 -15.20
CA LEU A 96 -2.13 -4.83 -14.76
C LEU A 96 -0.75 -4.21 -14.54
N CYS A 97 0.18 -4.95 -13.91
CA CYS A 97 1.56 -4.47 -13.71
C CYS A 97 2.28 -4.15 -15.04
N ASP A 98 1.98 -4.85 -16.13
CA ASP A 98 2.61 -4.61 -17.43
C ASP A 98 2.05 -3.41 -18.16
N VAL A 99 0.75 -3.14 -17.99
CA VAL A 99 0.03 -2.16 -18.82
C VAL A 99 -0.32 -0.86 -18.07
N CYS A 100 -0.06 -0.80 -16.76
CA CYS A 100 -0.39 0.34 -15.94
C CYS A 100 0.39 1.59 -16.41
N PRO A 101 -0.28 2.69 -16.73
CA PRO A 101 0.39 3.95 -17.06
C PRO A 101 1.21 4.49 -15.91
N ALA A 102 2.25 5.25 -16.21
CA ALA A 102 3.09 5.87 -15.18
C ALA A 102 2.31 6.79 -14.22
N SER A 103 1.25 7.45 -14.72
CA SER A 103 0.34 8.28 -13.92
C SER A 103 -0.41 7.51 -12.82
N ASP A 104 -0.65 6.22 -13.02
CA ASP A 104 -1.54 5.40 -12.21
C ASP A 104 -0.77 4.41 -11.31
N ILE A 105 0.56 4.37 -11.42
CA ILE A 105 1.43 3.42 -10.68
C ILE A 105 1.20 3.49 -9.17
N GLU A 106 1.03 4.69 -8.61
CA GLU A 106 0.79 4.89 -7.17
C GLU A 106 -0.52 4.24 -6.73
N ASP A 107 -1.60 4.60 -7.41
CA ASP A 107 -2.94 4.08 -7.10
C ASP A 107 -3.03 2.57 -7.35
N ALA A 108 -2.43 2.08 -8.44
CA ALA A 108 -2.37 0.65 -8.76
C ALA A 108 -1.59 -0.13 -7.69
N ALA A 109 -0.44 0.37 -7.22
CA ALA A 109 0.34 -0.29 -6.18
C ALA A 109 -0.42 -0.36 -4.85
N ASN A 110 -1.08 0.73 -4.44
CA ASN A 110 -1.91 0.75 -3.23
C ASN A 110 -3.10 -0.22 -3.34
N ALA A 111 -3.82 -0.20 -4.45
CA ALA A 111 -4.97 -1.08 -4.69
C ALA A 111 -4.56 -2.56 -4.71
N LEU A 112 -3.47 -2.91 -5.41
CA LEU A 112 -2.91 -4.26 -5.43
C LEU A 112 -2.54 -4.73 -4.03
N LEU A 113 -1.79 -3.92 -3.28
CA LEU A 113 -1.34 -4.30 -1.95
C LEU A 113 -2.52 -4.51 -1.00
N ALA A 114 -3.50 -3.59 -0.97
CA ALA A 114 -4.70 -3.71 -0.14
C ALA A 114 -5.50 -4.97 -0.49
N CYS A 115 -5.68 -5.23 -1.79
CA CYS A 115 -6.42 -6.38 -2.29
C CYS A 115 -5.77 -7.70 -1.86
N PHE A 116 -4.47 -7.87 -2.09
CA PHE A 116 -3.76 -9.10 -1.73
C PHE A 116 -3.56 -9.26 -0.22
N ALA A 117 -3.38 -8.16 0.52
CA ALA A 117 -3.32 -8.17 1.98
C ALA A 117 -4.65 -8.64 2.61
N SER A 118 -5.79 -8.30 2.01
CA SER A 118 -7.10 -8.73 2.50
C SER A 118 -7.32 -10.25 2.39
N ARG A 119 -6.50 -10.94 1.61
CA ARG A 119 -6.52 -12.40 1.43
C ARG A 119 -5.28 -13.10 1.99
N GLY A 120 -4.41 -12.37 2.70
CA GLY A 120 -3.14 -12.91 3.22
C GLY A 120 -2.16 -13.34 2.14
N LYS A 121 -2.26 -12.81 0.92
CA LYS A 121 -1.44 -13.18 -0.25
C LYS A 121 -0.47 -12.10 -0.71
N THR A 122 -0.14 -11.18 0.18
CA THR A 122 0.82 -10.09 -0.11
C THR A 122 2.16 -10.61 -0.59
N LEU A 123 2.71 -11.63 0.08
CA LEU A 123 4.02 -12.19 -0.28
C LEU A 123 3.98 -12.93 -1.62
N ASP A 124 2.88 -13.58 -1.95
CA ASP A 124 2.71 -14.24 -3.26
C ASP A 124 2.78 -13.21 -4.40
N LEU A 125 2.08 -12.09 -4.25
CA LEU A 125 2.15 -10.98 -5.19
C LEU A 125 3.56 -10.42 -5.30
N LEU A 126 4.20 -10.08 -4.17
CA LEU A 126 5.54 -9.48 -4.16
C LEU A 126 6.57 -10.40 -4.79
N LYS A 127 6.57 -11.69 -4.45
CA LYS A 127 7.47 -12.69 -5.03
C LYS A 127 7.28 -12.80 -6.55
N ALA A 128 6.04 -12.76 -7.03
CA ALA A 128 5.76 -12.85 -8.46
C ALA A 128 6.23 -11.59 -9.22
N VAL A 129 5.96 -10.39 -8.70
CA VAL A 129 6.40 -9.15 -9.35
C VAL A 129 7.91 -8.95 -9.28
N ILE A 130 8.59 -9.39 -8.21
CA ILE A 130 10.06 -9.36 -8.10
C ILE A 130 10.68 -10.24 -9.18
N ARG A 131 10.26 -11.51 -9.29
CA ARG A 131 10.79 -12.43 -10.31
C ARG A 131 10.62 -11.84 -11.70
N LYS A 132 9.44 -11.33 -11.99
CA LYS A 132 9.15 -10.72 -13.27
C LYS A 132 9.98 -9.47 -13.55
N GLU A 133 10.19 -8.61 -12.55
CA GLU A 133 11.04 -7.41 -12.70
C GLU A 133 12.48 -7.82 -13.02
N VAL A 134 13.01 -8.86 -12.35
CA VAL A 134 14.35 -9.40 -12.63
C VAL A 134 14.42 -10.01 -14.02
N GLU A 135 13.42 -10.79 -14.44
CA GLU A 135 13.34 -11.38 -15.79
C GLU A 135 13.31 -10.30 -16.90
N ASN A 136 12.63 -9.19 -16.65
CA ASN A 136 12.47 -8.12 -17.64
C ASN A 136 13.57 -7.04 -17.57
N THR A 137 14.54 -7.16 -16.67
CA THR A 137 15.64 -6.20 -16.54
C THR A 137 16.83 -6.66 -17.36
N ASP A 138 17.29 -5.85 -18.33
CA ASP A 138 18.39 -6.21 -19.22
C ASP A 138 19.78 -5.85 -18.68
N SER A 139 19.83 -4.98 -17.65
CA SER A 139 21.08 -4.53 -17.04
C SER A 139 21.05 -4.70 -15.51
N GLU A 140 22.09 -5.30 -14.96
CA GLU A 140 22.24 -5.45 -13.50
C GLU A 140 22.24 -4.12 -12.74
N THR A 141 22.68 -3.03 -13.38
CA THR A 141 22.72 -1.69 -12.80
C THR A 141 21.33 -1.09 -12.60
N GLU A 142 20.32 -1.59 -13.32
CA GLU A 142 18.93 -1.12 -13.25
C GLU A 142 18.03 -1.97 -12.33
N LEU A 143 18.54 -3.10 -11.83
CA LEU A 143 17.79 -4.03 -10.97
C LEU A 143 17.13 -3.31 -9.80
N LEU A 144 15.78 -3.36 -9.75
CA LEU A 144 14.95 -2.75 -8.71
C LEU A 144 15.20 -1.24 -8.47
N ARG A 145 15.83 -0.56 -9.41
CA ARG A 145 16.13 0.89 -9.33
C ARG A 145 15.21 1.73 -10.20
N ARG A 146 14.72 1.18 -11.31
CA ARG A 146 13.75 1.87 -12.17
C ARG A 146 12.43 2.13 -11.44
N THR A 147 11.72 3.17 -11.88
CA THR A 147 10.34 3.38 -11.44
C THR A 147 9.45 2.40 -12.17
N SER A 148 8.95 1.41 -11.48
CA SER A 148 8.02 0.39 -11.97
C SER A 148 6.95 0.12 -10.91
N ILE A 149 5.89 -0.56 -11.30
CA ILE A 149 4.87 -0.98 -10.33
C ILE A 149 5.45 -1.95 -9.29
N ALA A 150 6.40 -2.80 -9.69
CA ALA A 150 7.08 -3.71 -8.78
C ALA A 150 7.87 -2.95 -7.70
N THR A 151 8.66 -1.95 -8.11
CA THR A 151 9.44 -1.14 -7.18
C THR A 151 8.55 -0.24 -6.31
N ARG A 152 7.39 0.18 -6.83
CA ARG A 152 6.41 0.93 -6.04
C ARG A 152 5.70 0.04 -5.03
N LEU A 153 5.31 -1.16 -5.40
CA LEU A 153 4.76 -2.16 -4.48
C LEU A 153 5.72 -2.46 -3.32
N LEU A 154 7.01 -2.61 -3.60
CA LEU A 154 8.04 -2.78 -2.58
C LEU A 154 8.10 -1.59 -1.61
N SER A 155 8.02 -0.35 -2.13
CA SER A 155 8.04 0.85 -1.29
C SER A 155 6.78 0.97 -0.43
N VAL A 156 5.60 0.68 -0.98
CA VAL A 156 4.32 0.71 -0.25
C VAL A 156 4.29 -0.39 0.80
N PHE A 157 4.72 -1.61 0.46
CA PHE A 157 4.86 -2.72 1.39
C PHE A 157 5.79 -2.37 2.56
N ALA A 158 6.98 -1.83 2.26
CA ALA A 158 7.95 -1.44 3.26
C ALA A 158 7.39 -0.41 4.26
N ARG A 159 6.66 0.59 3.77
CA ARG A 159 6.02 1.60 4.61
C ARG A 159 4.94 1.02 5.51
N HIS A 160 4.09 0.13 4.98
CA HIS A 160 2.99 -0.46 5.75
C HIS A 160 3.46 -1.50 6.77
N ASN A 161 4.38 -2.38 6.38
CA ASN A 161 4.78 -3.52 7.20
C ASN A 161 6.06 -3.25 8.01
N GLY A 162 6.77 -2.16 7.72
CA GLY A 162 8.05 -1.83 8.34
C GLY A 162 8.01 -0.65 9.31
N ALA A 163 6.85 -0.03 9.56
CA ALA A 163 6.75 1.19 10.36
C ALA A 163 7.34 1.03 11.77
N ASP A 164 7.02 -0.05 12.46
CA ASP A 164 7.54 -0.32 13.80
C ASP A 164 9.02 -0.70 13.77
N TYR A 165 9.44 -1.44 12.76
CA TYR A 165 10.85 -1.82 12.56
C TYR A 165 11.73 -0.60 12.29
N VAL A 166 11.35 0.29 11.36
CA VAL A 166 12.13 1.51 11.11
C VAL A 166 12.17 2.41 12.33
N ARG A 167 11.09 2.45 13.11
CA ARG A 167 11.02 3.22 14.35
C ARG A 167 11.95 2.66 15.41
N SER A 168 11.93 1.37 15.67
CA SER A 168 12.81 0.73 16.66
C SER A 168 14.28 0.95 16.36
N VAL A 169 14.67 0.91 15.07
CA VAL A 169 16.05 1.05 14.63
C VAL A 169 16.51 2.50 14.61
N LEU A 170 15.74 3.43 14.03
CA LEU A 170 16.22 4.78 13.75
C LEU A 170 15.87 5.80 14.81
N GLN A 171 14.75 5.67 15.53
CA GLN A 171 14.34 6.68 16.52
C GLN A 171 15.37 6.88 17.63
N PRO A 172 16.04 5.84 18.19
CA PRO A 172 17.11 6.04 19.18
C PRO A 172 18.30 6.81 18.62
N VAL A 173 18.62 6.65 17.33
CA VAL A 173 19.72 7.37 16.69
C VAL A 173 19.40 8.86 16.55
N PHE A 174 18.17 9.19 16.10
CA PHE A 174 17.73 10.58 16.03
C PHE A 174 17.74 11.27 17.40
N THR A 175 17.30 10.58 18.44
CA THR A 175 17.32 11.09 19.82
C THR A 175 18.76 11.41 20.25
N LYS A 176 19.69 10.47 20.07
CA LYS A 176 21.11 10.67 20.42
C LYS A 176 21.77 11.80 19.62
N LEU A 177 21.44 11.93 18.33
CA LEU A 177 21.96 13.01 17.48
C LEU A 177 21.43 14.39 17.89
N ALA A 178 20.16 14.46 18.34
CA ALA A 178 19.57 15.71 18.81
C ALA A 178 20.17 16.19 20.15
N GLU A 179 20.70 15.27 20.98
CA GLU A 179 21.36 15.56 22.25
C GLU A 179 22.82 16.00 22.10
N LYS A 180 23.41 15.84 20.93
CA LYS A 180 24.78 16.23 20.66
C LYS A 180 24.95 17.75 20.81
N PRO A 181 26.12 18.24 21.26
CA PRO A 181 26.41 19.69 21.36
C PRO A 181 26.43 20.34 19.94
N PRO A 182 26.18 21.64 19.84
CA PRO A 182 26.08 22.35 18.54
C PRO A 182 27.26 22.13 17.62
N GLU A 183 28.49 22.09 18.17
CA GLU A 183 29.72 21.86 17.42
C GLU A 183 29.86 20.47 16.81
N GLU A 184 29.10 19.49 17.31
CA GLU A 184 29.02 18.13 16.75
C GLU A 184 27.85 17.98 15.78
N ARG A 185 27.06 19.04 15.53
CA ARG A 185 25.89 19.04 14.64
C ARG A 185 26.12 19.87 13.36
N THR A 186 27.37 20.12 12.99
CA THR A 186 27.77 20.75 11.75
C THR A 186 28.32 19.70 10.78
N PHE A 187 27.89 19.73 9.50
CA PHE A 187 28.09 18.58 8.59
C PHE A 187 28.53 19.02 7.16
N GLU A 188 28.67 20.32 6.87
CA GLU A 188 28.99 20.73 5.52
C GLU A 188 30.45 20.38 5.16
N LEU A 189 30.62 19.63 4.07
CA LEU A 189 31.92 19.19 3.56
C LEU A 189 32.43 20.03 2.38
N ASP A 190 31.52 20.73 1.69
CA ASP A 190 31.89 21.62 0.59
C ASP A 190 32.45 22.92 1.15
N SER A 191 33.76 23.11 1.00
CA SER A 191 34.45 24.27 1.52
C SER A 191 33.90 25.62 1.01
N SER A 192 33.20 25.60 -0.13
CA SER A 192 32.56 26.82 -0.67
C SER A 192 31.26 27.18 0.05
N LYS A 193 30.69 26.27 0.87
CA LYS A 193 29.40 26.38 1.57
C LYS A 193 29.53 26.35 3.08
N VAL A 194 30.70 26.11 3.60
CA VAL A 194 30.98 26.07 5.05
C VAL A 194 30.73 27.45 5.68
N GLY A 195 30.00 27.46 6.80
CA GLY A 195 29.67 28.67 7.53
C GLY A 195 30.89 29.31 8.19
N SER A 196 30.80 30.62 8.48
CA SER A 196 31.85 31.32 9.20
C SER A 196 32.06 30.71 10.60
N GLY A 197 33.27 30.25 10.88
CA GLY A 197 33.62 29.60 12.15
C GLY A 197 33.46 28.09 12.19
N GLU A 198 33.01 27.45 11.11
CA GLU A 198 32.99 25.99 10.97
C GLU A 198 34.33 25.49 10.42
N ASP A 199 34.73 24.30 10.87
CA ASP A 199 35.91 23.58 10.39
C ASP A 199 35.52 22.32 9.61
N VAL A 200 35.92 22.25 8.34
CA VAL A 200 35.65 21.10 7.44
C VAL A 200 36.16 19.78 8.02
N SER A 201 37.31 19.79 8.71
CA SER A 201 37.88 18.60 9.33
C SER A 201 37.00 18.10 10.46
N ARG A 202 36.46 19.01 11.27
CA ARG A 202 35.46 18.67 12.31
C ARG A 202 34.16 18.19 11.68
N ASN A 203 33.66 18.87 10.67
CA ASN A 203 32.48 18.49 9.95
C ASN A 203 32.62 17.08 9.35
N LYS A 204 33.78 16.74 8.78
CA LYS A 204 34.07 15.37 8.32
C LYS A 204 33.92 14.36 9.45
N GLN A 205 34.48 14.63 10.63
CA GLN A 205 34.36 13.73 11.76
C GLN A 205 32.89 13.58 12.25
N ASN A 206 32.16 14.70 12.27
CA ASN A 206 30.73 14.70 12.62
C ASN A 206 29.92 13.86 11.63
N VAL A 207 30.18 13.96 10.31
CA VAL A 207 29.56 13.13 9.28
C VAL A 207 29.86 11.65 9.51
N ILE A 208 31.13 11.32 9.76
CA ILE A 208 31.54 9.93 10.04
C ILE A 208 30.79 9.40 11.26
N ASN A 209 30.81 10.13 12.37
CA ASN A 209 30.15 9.73 13.62
C ASN A 209 28.64 9.53 13.44
N ALA A 210 27.95 10.49 12.79
CA ALA A 210 26.51 10.39 12.54
C ALA A 210 26.18 9.22 11.61
N THR A 211 26.95 9.04 10.53
CA THR A 211 26.76 7.94 9.60
C THR A 211 27.00 6.59 10.27
N GLU A 212 28.03 6.49 11.12
CA GLU A 212 28.33 5.25 11.86
C GLU A 212 27.22 4.90 12.83
N MET A 213 26.60 5.87 13.50
CA MET A 213 25.44 5.61 14.37
C MET A 213 24.28 5.02 13.61
N PHE A 214 23.92 5.58 12.45
CA PHE A 214 22.86 5.00 11.59
C PHE A 214 23.26 3.62 11.05
N LEU A 215 24.48 3.51 10.55
CA LEU A 215 24.98 2.27 9.95
C LEU A 215 25.00 1.11 10.94
N ASN A 216 25.51 1.34 12.16
CA ASN A 216 25.55 0.31 13.20
C ASN A 216 24.13 -0.09 13.63
N ALA A 217 23.24 0.89 13.88
CA ALA A 217 21.86 0.60 14.25
C ALA A 217 21.16 -0.25 13.19
N ILE A 218 21.37 0.05 11.90
CA ILE A 218 20.76 -0.73 10.80
C ILE A 218 21.42 -2.11 10.70
N CYS A 219 22.75 -2.17 10.69
CA CYS A 219 23.45 -3.44 10.46
C CYS A 219 23.30 -4.44 11.61
N GLU A 220 23.04 -4.00 12.82
CA GLU A 220 22.79 -4.84 13.98
C GLU A 220 21.33 -5.31 14.09
N SER A 221 20.40 -4.75 13.28
CA SER A 221 18.96 -4.98 13.39
C SER A 221 18.42 -6.13 12.53
N ALA A 222 19.26 -6.90 11.84
CA ALA A 222 18.81 -7.94 10.91
C ALA A 222 17.83 -8.94 11.55
N ASN A 223 18.04 -9.31 12.81
CA ASN A 223 17.20 -10.25 13.54
C ASN A 223 15.89 -9.63 14.06
N GLU A 224 15.78 -8.31 14.11
CA GLU A 224 14.56 -7.58 14.48
C GLU A 224 13.65 -7.35 13.27
N ALA A 225 14.16 -7.57 12.06
CA ALA A 225 13.40 -7.39 10.84
C ALA A 225 12.19 -8.34 10.80
N PRO A 226 10.99 -7.82 10.43
CA PRO A 226 9.81 -8.67 10.28
C PRO A 226 10.08 -9.84 9.31
N ARG A 227 9.53 -11.01 9.63
CA ARG A 227 9.70 -12.20 8.78
C ARG A 227 9.34 -11.92 7.31
N SER A 228 8.28 -11.16 7.06
CA SER A 228 7.86 -10.77 5.70
C SER A 228 8.93 -9.97 4.94
N PHE A 229 9.68 -9.09 5.63
CA PHE A 229 10.84 -8.39 5.05
C PHE A 229 11.95 -9.37 4.66
N ARG A 230 12.27 -10.30 5.56
CA ARG A 230 13.30 -11.33 5.31
C ARG A 230 12.91 -12.22 4.13
N GLU A 231 11.64 -12.58 4.00
CA GLU A 231 11.13 -13.34 2.85
C GLU A 231 11.22 -12.56 1.53
N VAL A 232 10.94 -11.25 1.55
CA VAL A 232 11.10 -10.39 0.37
C VAL A 232 12.59 -10.29 0.01
N CYS A 233 13.48 -10.04 0.97
CA CYS A 233 14.93 -9.98 0.74
C CYS A 233 15.47 -11.32 0.17
N HIS A 234 15.02 -12.44 0.73
CA HIS A 234 15.37 -13.77 0.24
C HIS A 234 14.91 -13.99 -1.21
N CYS A 235 13.69 -13.58 -1.54
CA CYS A 235 13.17 -13.68 -2.90
C CYS A 235 13.99 -12.83 -3.88
N ILE A 236 14.33 -11.58 -3.50
CA ILE A 236 15.19 -10.72 -4.33
C ILE A 236 16.54 -11.40 -4.54
N LEU A 237 17.21 -11.81 -3.45
CA LEU A 237 18.53 -12.43 -3.49
C LEU A 237 18.55 -13.67 -4.39
N THR A 238 17.59 -14.58 -4.22
CA THR A 238 17.52 -15.83 -4.98
C THR A 238 17.20 -15.58 -6.46
N SER A 239 16.22 -14.72 -6.75
CA SER A 239 15.85 -14.41 -8.14
C SER A 239 16.96 -13.70 -8.91
N VAL A 240 17.66 -12.75 -8.24
CA VAL A 240 18.77 -12.03 -8.88
C VAL A 240 19.99 -12.93 -9.04
N ARG A 241 20.30 -13.79 -8.06
CA ARG A 241 21.45 -14.70 -8.12
C ARG A 241 21.41 -15.62 -9.33
N GLU A 242 20.23 -16.03 -9.77
CA GLU A 242 20.07 -16.91 -10.95
C GLU A 242 20.54 -16.24 -12.24
N ARG A 243 20.37 -14.94 -12.38
CA ARG A 243 20.65 -14.19 -13.60
C ARG A 243 21.88 -13.26 -13.47
N TYR A 244 22.06 -12.64 -12.32
CA TYR A 244 23.09 -11.64 -12.03
C TYR A 244 23.73 -11.92 -10.66
N PRO A 245 24.57 -12.97 -10.52
CA PRO A 245 25.11 -13.40 -9.23
C PRO A 245 25.87 -12.30 -8.49
N GLU A 246 26.63 -11.45 -9.21
CA GLU A 246 27.42 -10.37 -8.60
C GLU A 246 26.56 -9.23 -8.05
N ALA A 247 25.33 -9.07 -8.58
CA ALA A 247 24.42 -8.00 -8.18
C ALA A 247 23.42 -8.38 -7.08
N MET A 248 23.44 -9.63 -6.58
CA MET A 248 22.41 -10.12 -5.65
C MET A 248 22.30 -9.30 -4.37
N TYR A 249 23.43 -8.89 -3.77
CA TYR A 249 23.38 -8.06 -2.56
C TYR A 249 23.03 -6.60 -2.84
N THR A 250 23.52 -6.04 -3.94
CA THR A 250 23.15 -4.65 -4.32
C THR A 250 21.67 -4.53 -4.67
N ALA A 251 21.05 -5.58 -5.19
CA ALA A 251 19.61 -5.64 -5.43
C ALA A 251 18.80 -5.70 -4.12
N VAL A 252 19.22 -6.49 -3.14
CA VAL A 252 18.63 -6.45 -1.79
C VAL A 252 18.82 -5.08 -1.16
N GLY A 253 20.01 -4.48 -1.32
CA GLY A 253 20.32 -3.12 -0.86
C GLY A 253 19.41 -2.07 -1.47
N ALA A 254 19.05 -2.22 -2.75
CA ALA A 254 18.08 -1.31 -3.41
C ALA A 254 16.69 -1.36 -2.74
N PHE A 255 16.26 -2.48 -2.23
CA PHE A 255 15.03 -2.57 -1.45
C PHE A 255 15.21 -1.98 -0.04
N ILE A 256 16.14 -2.51 0.76
CA ILE A 256 16.27 -2.18 2.18
C ILE A 256 16.82 -0.78 2.40
N PHE A 257 17.85 -0.35 1.68
CA PHE A 257 18.42 0.99 1.89
C PHE A 257 17.70 2.04 1.05
N LEU A 258 17.62 1.86 -0.27
CA LEU A 258 17.11 2.90 -1.14
C LEU A 258 15.60 3.17 -0.93
N ARG A 259 14.80 2.15 -0.60
CA ARG A 259 13.34 2.27 -0.51
C ARG A 259 12.77 2.24 0.90
N PHE A 260 13.59 1.93 1.91
CA PHE A 260 13.13 1.81 3.28
C PHE A 260 13.92 2.70 4.25
N PHE A 261 15.18 2.40 4.57
CA PHE A 261 15.92 3.17 5.56
C PHE A 261 16.31 4.58 5.10
N CYS A 262 16.83 4.74 3.88
CA CYS A 262 17.32 6.05 3.42
C CYS A 262 16.20 7.11 3.34
N PRO A 263 15.01 6.84 2.83
CA PRO A 263 13.91 7.79 2.88
C PRO A 263 13.55 8.22 4.30
N ALA A 264 13.58 7.28 5.25
CA ALA A 264 13.29 7.55 6.66
C ALA A 264 14.37 8.42 7.34
N ILE A 265 15.63 8.28 6.93
CA ILE A 265 16.72 9.15 7.43
C ILE A 265 16.59 10.57 6.88
N VAL A 266 16.24 10.72 5.59
CA VAL A 266 16.10 12.03 4.94
C VAL A 266 14.88 12.79 5.44
N SER A 267 13.76 12.11 5.65
CA SER A 267 12.48 12.72 6.03
C SER A 267 11.87 12.01 7.25
N PRO A 268 12.53 12.09 8.42
CA PRO A 268 12.07 11.36 9.62
C PRO A 268 10.71 11.84 10.13
N GLU A 269 10.29 13.05 9.78
CA GLU A 269 8.95 13.58 10.09
C GLU A 269 7.84 12.79 9.40
N SER A 270 8.06 12.42 8.13
CA SER A 270 7.08 11.68 7.31
C SER A 270 6.86 10.26 7.82
N GLU A 271 7.87 9.67 8.46
CA GLU A 271 7.82 8.32 9.01
C GLU A 271 7.48 8.30 10.51
N GLY A 272 7.15 9.47 11.10
CA GLY A 272 6.80 9.59 12.51
C GLY A 272 7.94 9.26 13.49
N LEU A 273 9.19 9.37 13.04
CA LEU A 273 10.39 9.09 13.85
C LEU A 273 10.73 10.24 14.79
N ILE A 274 10.25 11.42 14.47
CA ILE A 274 10.34 12.62 15.29
C ILE A 274 8.96 13.30 15.36
N LYS A 275 8.71 14.10 16.38
CA LYS A 275 7.43 14.80 16.56
C LYS A 275 7.19 15.76 15.38
N ILE A 276 5.96 15.76 14.84
CA ILE A 276 5.55 16.56 13.66
C ILE A 276 5.87 18.05 13.78
N ASN A 277 5.90 18.59 15.00
CA ASN A 277 6.21 20.02 15.25
C ASN A 277 7.69 20.27 15.62
N THR A 278 8.56 19.27 15.51
CA THR A 278 9.98 19.45 15.78
C THR A 278 10.66 20.08 14.57
N VAL A 279 11.14 21.28 14.70
CA VAL A 279 11.91 21.94 13.63
C VAL A 279 13.33 21.35 13.63
N ILE A 280 13.63 20.56 12.60
CA ILE A 280 14.99 20.09 12.35
C ILE A 280 15.80 21.27 11.76
N SER A 281 16.93 21.58 12.34
CA SER A 281 17.80 22.64 11.81
C SER A 281 18.29 22.32 10.40
N ARG A 282 18.68 23.36 9.65
CA ARG A 282 19.22 23.20 8.30
C ARG A 282 20.48 22.34 8.30
N GLU A 283 21.33 22.51 9.28
CA GLU A 283 22.57 21.76 9.47
C GLU A 283 22.27 20.26 9.70
N MET A 284 21.30 19.94 10.56
CA MET A 284 20.88 18.57 10.78
C MET A 284 20.29 17.91 9.51
N LYS A 285 19.46 18.64 8.76
CA LYS A 285 18.95 18.14 7.46
C LYS A 285 20.08 17.86 6.49
N ARG A 286 21.11 18.73 6.47
CA ARG A 286 22.31 18.51 5.67
C ARG A 286 23.08 17.27 6.12
N GLY A 287 23.23 17.06 7.43
CA GLY A 287 23.85 15.88 8.02
C GLY A 287 23.12 14.58 7.64
N HIS A 288 21.79 14.56 7.77
CA HIS A 288 20.97 13.41 7.36
C HIS A 288 21.13 13.08 5.86
N LEU A 289 21.16 14.11 5.01
CA LEU A 289 21.34 13.92 3.56
C LEU A 289 22.72 13.35 3.24
N ILE A 290 23.78 13.88 3.85
CA ILE A 290 25.15 13.40 3.62
C ILE A 290 25.29 11.95 4.14
N ALA A 291 24.82 11.65 5.36
CA ALA A 291 24.84 10.32 5.91
C ALA A 291 24.09 9.32 5.00
N THR A 292 22.93 9.73 4.48
CA THR A 292 22.16 8.91 3.53
C THR A 292 22.94 8.62 2.27
N LYS A 293 23.63 9.60 1.68
CA LYS A 293 24.47 9.40 0.49
C LYS A 293 25.61 8.40 0.76
N VAL A 294 26.25 8.49 1.92
CA VAL A 294 27.29 7.52 2.31
C VAL A 294 26.70 6.11 2.44
N ILE A 295 25.58 5.96 3.10
CA ILE A 295 24.89 4.65 3.26
C ILE A 295 24.46 4.09 1.90
N GLN A 296 23.95 4.92 1.00
CA GLN A 296 23.60 4.50 -0.36
C GLN A 296 24.82 4.00 -1.15
N ASN A 297 25.95 4.70 -1.05
CA ASN A 297 27.17 4.30 -1.71
C ASN A 297 27.72 2.98 -1.15
N LEU A 298 27.64 2.77 0.18
CA LEU A 298 27.96 1.49 0.81
C LEU A 298 27.04 0.37 0.29
N ALA A 299 25.72 0.59 0.24
CA ALA A 299 24.76 -0.38 -0.25
C ALA A 299 24.97 -0.73 -1.74
N ASN A 300 25.44 0.24 -2.53
CA ASN A 300 25.73 0.07 -3.94
C ASN A 300 27.15 -0.42 -4.23
N ASN A 301 28.00 -0.53 -3.23
CA ASN A 301 29.43 -0.85 -3.37
C ASN A 301 30.15 0.13 -4.32
N VAL A 302 29.90 1.44 -4.18
CA VAL A 302 30.47 2.47 -5.04
C VAL A 302 31.14 3.55 -4.18
N LEU A 303 32.33 3.98 -4.58
CA LEU A 303 33.04 5.10 -3.96
C LEU A 303 32.58 6.44 -4.54
N PHE A 304 32.77 7.51 -3.79
CA PHE A 304 32.56 8.87 -4.30
C PHE A 304 33.61 9.21 -5.34
N GLY A 305 33.21 9.92 -6.39
CA GLY A 305 34.07 10.32 -7.51
C GLY A 305 33.85 11.77 -7.96
N ALA A 306 34.06 12.02 -9.23
CA ALA A 306 34.09 13.36 -9.81
C ALA A 306 32.82 14.20 -9.67
N LYS A 307 31.66 13.56 -9.50
CA LYS A 307 30.37 14.27 -9.35
C LYS A 307 30.24 14.95 -7.99
N GLU A 308 30.88 14.41 -6.95
CA GLU A 308 30.80 14.92 -5.57
C GLU A 308 32.20 14.89 -4.95
N THR A 309 33.12 15.70 -5.49
CA THR A 309 34.52 15.72 -5.10
C THR A 309 34.76 16.00 -3.61
N TYR A 310 33.88 16.80 -2.99
CA TYR A 310 33.93 17.09 -1.56
C TYR A 310 33.60 15.88 -0.66
N MET A 311 32.98 14.82 -1.23
CA MET A 311 32.65 13.57 -0.52
C MET A 311 33.78 12.52 -0.60
N ILE A 312 34.78 12.72 -1.48
CA ILE A 312 35.88 11.75 -1.66
C ILE A 312 36.63 11.49 -0.35
N VAL A 313 36.69 12.50 0.52
CA VAL A 313 37.31 12.40 1.86
C VAL A 313 36.70 11.31 2.76
N LEU A 314 35.53 10.78 2.40
CA LEU A 314 34.82 9.71 3.10
C LEU A 314 35.08 8.31 2.51
N ASN A 315 35.83 8.17 1.42
CA ASN A 315 36.05 6.87 0.75
C ASN A 315 36.78 5.87 1.64
N ASP A 316 37.70 6.30 2.53
CA ASP A 316 38.31 5.41 3.51
C ASP A 316 37.26 4.82 4.47
N PHE A 317 36.30 5.64 4.90
CA PHE A 317 35.19 5.18 5.72
C PHE A 317 34.33 4.14 4.98
N LEU A 318 34.03 4.37 3.69
CA LEU A 318 33.28 3.41 2.88
C LEU A 318 34.04 2.09 2.79
N THR A 319 35.30 2.11 2.41
CA THR A 319 36.14 0.91 2.26
C THR A 319 36.20 0.10 3.54
N ASN A 320 36.31 0.77 4.69
CA ASN A 320 36.40 0.09 5.99
C ASN A 320 35.06 -0.47 6.50
N ASN A 321 33.91 -0.03 5.96
CA ASN A 321 32.58 -0.43 6.46
C ASN A 321 31.75 -1.26 5.48
N ILE A 322 32.22 -1.49 4.26
CA ILE A 322 31.46 -2.23 3.25
C ILE A 322 31.10 -3.65 3.71
N TYR A 323 31.99 -4.28 4.48
CA TYR A 323 31.77 -5.63 5.00
C TYR A 323 30.59 -5.68 5.96
N LYS A 324 30.33 -4.62 6.75
CA LYS A 324 29.18 -4.53 7.66
C LYS A 324 27.86 -4.59 6.87
N VAL A 325 27.78 -3.81 5.80
CA VAL A 325 26.61 -3.76 4.93
C VAL A 325 26.39 -5.12 4.24
N THR A 326 27.45 -5.71 3.69
CA THR A 326 27.36 -7.03 3.04
C THR A 326 26.90 -8.12 4.00
N ASN A 327 27.42 -8.12 5.24
CA ASN A 327 26.98 -9.07 6.27
C ASN A 327 25.51 -8.86 6.63
N PHE A 328 25.09 -7.62 6.84
CA PHE A 328 23.69 -7.31 7.11
C PHE A 328 22.77 -7.76 5.96
N LEU A 329 23.12 -7.48 4.70
CA LEU A 329 22.34 -7.89 3.53
C LEU A 329 22.23 -9.42 3.42
N ARG A 330 23.28 -10.14 3.78
CA ARG A 330 23.24 -11.60 3.87
C ARG A 330 22.29 -12.05 4.97
N GLU A 331 22.46 -11.55 6.20
CA GLU A 331 21.66 -11.95 7.36
C GLU A 331 20.17 -11.63 7.21
N ILE A 332 19.81 -10.45 6.69
CA ILE A 332 18.40 -10.07 6.49
C ILE A 332 17.74 -10.90 5.37
N SER A 333 18.54 -11.49 4.47
CA SER A 333 18.06 -12.38 3.41
C SER A 333 17.90 -13.84 3.85
N GLU A 334 18.30 -14.19 5.07
CA GLU A 334 18.08 -15.51 5.65
C GLU A 334 16.71 -15.54 6.34
N VAL A 335 15.83 -16.46 5.92
CA VAL A 335 14.50 -16.63 6.55
C VAL A 335 14.64 -17.65 7.67
N PRO A 336 14.48 -17.27 8.94
CA PRO A 336 14.58 -18.22 10.05
C PRO A 336 13.45 -19.26 9.95
N PRO A 337 13.71 -20.51 10.34
CA PRO A 337 12.64 -21.50 10.47
C PRO A 337 11.60 -21.01 11.49
N PRO A 338 10.35 -21.48 11.39
CA PRO A 338 9.33 -21.19 12.40
C PRO A 338 9.84 -21.59 13.79
N ALA A 339 9.58 -20.76 14.79
CA ALA A 339 9.96 -21.05 16.16
C ALA A 339 9.29 -22.36 16.61
N THR A 340 10.05 -23.21 17.29
CA THR A 340 9.57 -24.49 17.79
C THR A 340 9.66 -24.49 19.32
N THR A 341 8.52 -24.61 19.99
CA THR A 341 8.44 -24.68 21.45
C THR A 341 8.13 -26.12 21.87
N VAL A 342 9.01 -26.71 22.66
CA VAL A 342 8.74 -28.01 23.29
C VAL A 342 8.04 -27.78 24.61
N LEU A 343 6.82 -28.28 24.75
CA LEU A 343 6.05 -28.22 26.00
C LEU A 343 6.61 -29.18 27.03
N PRO A 344 6.33 -28.96 28.35
CA PRO A 344 6.78 -29.87 29.41
C PRO A 344 6.29 -31.32 29.27
N ASP A 345 5.21 -31.54 28.51
CA ASP A 345 4.65 -32.87 28.21
C ASP A 345 5.29 -33.56 26.99
N GLY A 346 6.34 -32.96 26.41
CA GLY A 346 7.05 -33.49 25.24
C GLY A 346 6.41 -33.19 23.90
N ARG A 347 5.27 -32.48 23.85
CA ARG A 347 4.67 -32.06 22.57
C ARG A 347 5.44 -30.86 22.01
N THR A 348 5.62 -30.87 20.69
CA THR A 348 6.27 -29.80 19.97
C THR A 348 5.21 -28.92 19.32
N ILE A 349 5.17 -27.64 19.68
CA ILE A 349 4.37 -26.63 18.99
C ILE A 349 5.29 -25.87 18.03
N VAL A 350 4.96 -25.93 16.76
CA VAL A 350 5.60 -25.07 15.73
C VAL A 350 4.79 -23.79 15.62
N GLU A 351 5.46 -22.65 15.64
CA GLU A 351 4.83 -21.36 15.44
C GLU A 351 4.02 -21.38 14.13
N ASP A 352 2.72 -21.06 14.25
CA ASP A 352 1.84 -20.94 13.10
C ASP A 352 2.08 -19.58 12.44
N VAL A 353 2.98 -19.56 11.46
CA VAL A 353 3.31 -18.35 10.70
C VAL A 353 2.19 -18.09 9.69
N ARG A 354 1.07 -17.56 10.18
CA ARG A 354 -0.03 -17.13 9.30
C ARG A 354 0.31 -15.81 8.63
N PRO A 355 -0.05 -15.66 7.35
CA PRO A 355 0.07 -14.36 6.70
C PRO A 355 -0.85 -13.35 7.40
N GLU A 356 -0.36 -12.14 7.56
CA GLU A 356 -1.17 -11.03 8.07
C GLU A 356 -2.30 -10.72 7.09
N VAL A 357 -3.54 -10.71 7.60
CA VAL A 357 -4.74 -10.37 6.82
C VAL A 357 -5.21 -8.99 7.26
N ARG A 358 -5.26 -8.06 6.31
CA ARG A 358 -5.74 -6.70 6.55
C ARG A 358 -6.99 -6.46 5.72
N PRO A 359 -8.16 -6.21 6.35
CA PRO A 359 -9.40 -5.95 5.62
C PRO A 359 -9.28 -4.69 4.77
N MET A 360 -9.93 -4.69 3.60
CA MET A 360 -10.04 -3.51 2.74
C MET A 360 -11.04 -2.51 3.33
N GLU A 361 -10.71 -1.24 3.22
CA GLU A 361 -11.64 -0.14 3.51
C GLU A 361 -12.37 0.28 2.21
N GLN A 362 -13.46 1.05 2.33
CA GLN A 362 -14.22 1.51 1.16
C GLN A 362 -13.35 2.28 0.15
N LYS A 363 -12.38 3.06 0.63
CA LYS A 363 -11.42 3.76 -0.24
C LYS A 363 -10.59 2.81 -1.09
N ASP A 364 -10.23 1.64 -0.54
CA ASP A 364 -9.42 0.63 -1.23
C ASP A 364 -10.22 -0.05 -2.35
N TYR A 365 -11.50 -0.38 -2.10
CA TYR A 365 -12.42 -0.88 -3.12
C TYR A 365 -12.63 0.13 -4.25
N ASN A 366 -12.85 1.39 -3.91
CA ASN A 366 -13.04 2.45 -4.90
C ASN A 366 -11.77 2.67 -5.74
N CYS A 367 -10.60 2.61 -5.12
CA CYS A 367 -9.31 2.72 -5.82
C CYS A 367 -9.10 1.53 -6.76
N LEU A 368 -9.32 0.30 -6.28
CA LEU A 368 -9.23 -0.93 -7.09
C LEU A 368 -10.18 -0.89 -8.27
N HIS A 369 -11.44 -0.51 -8.03
CA HIS A 369 -12.46 -0.40 -9.07
C HIS A 369 -12.04 0.57 -10.17
N ARG A 370 -11.58 1.78 -9.81
CA ARG A 370 -11.12 2.78 -10.77
C ARG A 370 -9.92 2.27 -11.58
N VAL A 371 -8.89 1.76 -10.90
CA VAL A 371 -7.67 1.27 -11.56
C VAL A 371 -7.99 0.14 -12.54
N LEU A 372 -8.85 -0.81 -12.14
CA LEU A 372 -9.27 -1.90 -13.01
C LEU A 372 -10.14 -1.39 -14.17
N PHE A 373 -11.11 -0.53 -13.90
CA PHE A 373 -12.01 0.01 -14.91
C PHE A 373 -11.25 0.76 -16.01
N ASP A 374 -10.32 1.65 -15.62
CA ASP A 374 -9.55 2.46 -16.56
C ASP A 374 -8.55 1.63 -17.38
N ASN A 375 -8.15 0.46 -16.89
CA ASN A 375 -7.16 -0.38 -17.55
C ASN A 375 -7.71 -1.70 -18.13
N MET A 376 -9.02 -1.98 -18.04
CA MET A 376 -9.61 -3.26 -18.46
C MET A 376 -9.29 -3.65 -19.91
N GLU A 377 -9.34 -2.71 -20.83
CA GLU A 377 -9.04 -2.99 -22.25
C GLU A 377 -7.56 -3.36 -22.44
N ARG A 378 -6.65 -2.67 -21.74
CA ARG A 378 -5.21 -2.95 -21.78
C ARG A 378 -4.90 -4.30 -21.15
N ILE A 379 -5.51 -4.60 -20.01
CA ILE A 379 -5.40 -5.91 -19.31
C ILE A 379 -5.86 -7.04 -20.23
N SER A 380 -7.00 -6.87 -20.89
CA SER A 380 -7.54 -7.86 -21.84
C SER A 380 -6.57 -8.19 -22.97
N ARG A 381 -6.00 -7.15 -23.60
CA ARG A 381 -5.00 -7.31 -24.66
C ARG A 381 -3.73 -8.01 -24.15
N GLU A 382 -3.26 -7.64 -22.95
CA GLU A 382 -2.06 -8.24 -22.36
C GLU A 382 -2.28 -9.71 -21.98
N ILE A 383 -3.43 -10.07 -21.40
CA ILE A 383 -3.77 -11.47 -21.13
C ILE A 383 -3.77 -12.31 -22.42
N ALA A 384 -4.33 -11.77 -23.51
CA ALA A 384 -4.32 -12.43 -24.80
C ALA A 384 -2.90 -12.61 -25.35
N ALA A 385 -2.06 -11.57 -25.24
CA ALA A 385 -0.65 -11.62 -25.67
C ALA A 385 0.19 -12.59 -24.84
N ARG A 386 -0.02 -12.65 -23.52
CA ARG A 386 0.65 -13.60 -22.62
C ARG A 386 0.34 -15.05 -22.96
N ARG A 387 -0.91 -15.36 -23.27
CA ARG A 387 -1.32 -16.72 -23.69
C ARG A 387 -0.51 -17.22 -24.89
N ILE A 388 -0.23 -16.33 -25.84
CA ILE A 388 0.57 -16.64 -27.04
C ILE A 388 2.05 -16.84 -26.62
N ARG A 389 2.60 -15.92 -25.84
CA ARG A 389 4.03 -15.97 -25.43
C ARG A 389 4.38 -17.17 -24.55
N GLN A 390 3.46 -17.59 -23.68
CA GLN A 390 3.71 -18.68 -22.72
C GLN A 390 3.45 -20.08 -23.29
N HIS A 391 3.01 -20.19 -24.55
CA HIS A 391 2.69 -21.49 -25.20
C HIS A 391 1.85 -22.40 -24.30
N LEU A 392 0.85 -21.83 -23.61
CA LEU A 392 -0.01 -22.59 -22.71
C LEU A 392 -0.71 -23.71 -23.46
N ASP A 393 -0.87 -24.84 -22.79
CA ASP A 393 -1.70 -25.90 -23.32
C ASP A 393 -3.17 -25.42 -23.53
N PRO A 394 -3.91 -26.01 -24.48
CA PRO A 394 -5.25 -25.53 -24.85
C PRO A 394 -6.26 -25.50 -23.69
N GLU A 395 -6.18 -26.46 -22.77
CA GLU A 395 -7.08 -26.53 -21.61
C GLU A 395 -6.83 -25.36 -20.65
N ARG A 396 -5.56 -25.13 -20.29
CA ARG A 396 -5.15 -24.04 -19.43
C ARG A 396 -5.46 -22.67 -20.04
N ALA A 397 -5.23 -22.53 -21.37
CA ALA A 397 -5.58 -21.34 -22.11
C ALA A 397 -7.09 -21.06 -22.12
N ALA A 398 -7.92 -22.11 -22.25
CA ALA A 398 -9.37 -22.00 -22.18
C ALA A 398 -9.86 -21.63 -20.77
N ALA A 399 -9.29 -22.24 -19.74
CA ALA A 399 -9.62 -21.93 -18.34
C ALA A 399 -9.31 -20.45 -18.00
N TYR A 400 -8.16 -19.94 -18.42
CA TYR A 400 -7.81 -18.52 -18.22
C TYR A 400 -8.74 -17.58 -18.96
N LYS A 401 -9.14 -17.91 -20.20
CA LYS A 401 -10.10 -17.13 -20.94
C LYS A 401 -11.45 -17.09 -20.21
N GLN A 402 -11.97 -18.24 -19.83
CA GLN A 402 -13.25 -18.32 -19.11
C GLN A 402 -13.21 -17.54 -17.78
N GLY A 403 -12.11 -17.64 -17.03
CA GLY A 403 -11.92 -16.89 -15.80
C GLY A 403 -11.92 -15.38 -16.05
N PHE A 404 -11.20 -14.91 -17.06
CA PHE A 404 -11.17 -13.50 -17.40
C PHE A 404 -12.53 -12.99 -17.91
N ASP A 405 -13.25 -13.78 -18.72
CA ASP A 405 -14.60 -13.42 -19.18
C ASP A 405 -15.56 -13.24 -17.99
N LYS A 406 -15.49 -14.13 -16.97
CA LYS A 406 -16.26 -14.00 -15.72
C LYS A 406 -15.87 -12.73 -14.95
N PHE A 407 -14.59 -12.45 -14.83
CA PHE A 407 -14.08 -11.24 -14.17
C PHE A 407 -14.55 -9.97 -14.89
N SER A 408 -14.45 -9.94 -16.21
CA SER A 408 -14.91 -8.83 -17.04
C SER A 408 -16.42 -8.58 -16.88
N ASN A 409 -17.22 -9.64 -16.80
CA ASN A 409 -18.66 -9.54 -16.56
C ASN A 409 -18.97 -8.97 -15.17
N LEU A 410 -18.21 -9.33 -14.12
CA LEU A 410 -18.36 -8.75 -12.80
C LEU A 410 -18.01 -7.27 -12.79
N MET A 411 -16.93 -6.88 -13.48
CA MET A 411 -16.55 -5.47 -13.64
C MET A 411 -17.63 -4.66 -14.38
N ALA A 412 -18.24 -5.24 -15.42
CA ALA A 412 -19.35 -4.62 -16.14
C ALA A 412 -20.59 -4.42 -15.24
N GLN A 413 -20.86 -5.36 -14.30
CA GLN A 413 -21.95 -5.24 -13.34
C GLN A 413 -21.69 -4.19 -12.25
N LEU A 414 -20.44 -3.89 -11.92
CA LEU A 414 -20.08 -2.77 -11.04
C LEU A 414 -20.34 -1.42 -11.70
N GLY A 415 -20.23 -1.37 -13.06
CA GLY A 415 -20.42 -0.14 -13.83
C GLY A 415 -19.26 0.83 -13.69
N ARG A 416 -19.57 2.14 -13.68
CA ARG A 416 -18.55 3.18 -13.50
C ARG A 416 -18.14 3.30 -12.04
N PRO A 417 -16.84 3.48 -11.75
CA PRO A 417 -16.39 3.72 -10.39
C PRO A 417 -16.99 5.02 -9.83
N PRO A 418 -17.22 5.08 -8.50
CA PRO A 418 -17.67 6.31 -7.85
C PRO A 418 -16.70 7.45 -8.15
N GLU A 419 -17.23 8.65 -8.41
CA GLU A 419 -16.42 9.86 -8.52
C GLU A 419 -15.74 10.11 -7.16
N THR A 420 -14.42 9.93 -7.12
CA THR A 420 -13.65 10.38 -5.96
C THR A 420 -13.56 11.89 -6.06
N THR A 421 -14.22 12.61 -5.17
CA THR A 421 -13.82 13.98 -4.86
C THR A 421 -12.34 13.92 -4.52
N LYS A 422 -11.47 14.39 -5.41
CA LYS A 422 -10.05 14.56 -5.08
C LYS A 422 -10.03 15.39 -3.81
N PRO A 423 -9.40 14.92 -2.71
CA PRO A 423 -9.20 15.78 -1.58
C PRO A 423 -8.48 17.02 -2.12
N GLU A 424 -9.04 18.19 -1.88
CA GLU A 424 -8.33 19.44 -2.17
C GLU A 424 -6.98 19.34 -1.46
N PHE A 425 -5.93 19.30 -2.26
CA PHE A 425 -4.57 19.21 -1.77
C PHE A 425 -4.25 20.53 -1.06
N ASN A 426 -4.56 20.60 0.23
CA ASN A 426 -4.03 21.62 1.11
C ASN A 426 -2.51 21.39 1.25
N GLY A 427 -1.76 21.91 0.30
CA GLY A 427 -0.44 22.51 0.46
C GLY A 427 0.72 21.68 1.02
N LEU A 428 0.63 20.36 1.16
CA LEU A 428 1.80 19.51 1.41
C LEU A 428 2.27 18.96 0.07
N ARG A 429 3.24 19.65 -0.54
CA ARG A 429 3.98 19.15 -1.69
C ARG A 429 4.51 17.76 -1.35
N SER A 430 3.97 16.74 -2.03
CA SER A 430 4.64 15.46 -2.14
C SER A 430 6.03 15.73 -2.72
N TYR A 431 7.07 15.62 -1.91
CA TYR A 431 8.42 15.51 -2.42
C TYR A 431 8.48 14.21 -3.20
N THR A 432 8.16 14.29 -4.47
CA THR A 432 8.30 13.19 -5.40
C THR A 432 9.78 12.82 -5.46
N PHE A 433 10.04 11.53 -5.46
CA PHE A 433 11.34 10.86 -5.58
C PHE A 433 12.20 11.32 -6.79
N ALA A 434 11.68 12.20 -7.66
CA ALA A 434 12.40 12.86 -8.72
C ALA A 434 13.58 13.72 -8.19
N ALA A 435 13.51 14.20 -6.94
CA ALA A 435 14.61 14.94 -6.33
C ALA A 435 15.78 14.03 -5.87
N ALA A 436 15.53 12.75 -5.62
CA ALA A 436 16.57 11.81 -5.20
C ALA A 436 17.43 11.30 -6.37
N ASN A 437 16.95 11.38 -7.60
CA ASN A 437 17.70 11.02 -8.81
C ASN A 437 18.43 12.20 -9.46
N GLN A 438 18.23 13.43 -8.96
CA GLN A 438 18.95 14.65 -9.40
C GLN A 438 19.92 15.20 -8.35
N LEU A 439 20.02 14.55 -7.20
CA LEU A 439 21.03 14.81 -6.16
C LEU A 439 22.04 13.62 -6.14
#